data_ef4cd585afd7bf8243998baac1f62df8
#
_entry.id   ef4cd585afd7bf8243998baac1f62df8
#
_cell.length_a   1.000
_cell.length_b   1.000
_cell.length_c   1.000
_cell.angle_alpha   90.00
_cell.angle_beta   90.00
_cell.angle_gamma   90.00
#
_symmetry.space_group_name_H-M   'P 1'
#
loop_
_entity.id
_entity.type
_entity.pdbx_description
1 polymer ?
#
loop_
_entity_poly.entity_id
_entity_poly.type
_entity_poly.pdbx_seq_one_letter_code
_entity_poly.pdbx_strand_id
1 'polypeptide(L)'
;YGRHRTFSNFTYSLGAHYHATDRLTLTTNFGLAWRAPHVFELYSNGNELGTGRFVRGDSTMCSENSYKWVVSTEYRSTVLDARLDAYLQWVKHYIYDRPMKGEYVTVISGTYPLFQYMQTDVFIRGIDFDLRLRPLSAIEYHIVSSMIWANETRTHNYLPYIPSFRINHSLTYTPHLSGKAFAPWIEVKHRFVARQTRFNAASDLIAYAPASYSLFGLEAGTEWRIDTHNTLSLFVSADNIFNKEYKEYTNRARYYAHDLGRDIRLTIGWKF
;
A
#
# COMPACT_ATOMS: atom_id res chain seq x y z
N TYR A 1 -17.45 -33.80 -6.36
CA TYR A 1 -18.73 -33.27 -6.86
C TYR A 1 -18.56 -31.80 -7.11
N GLY A 2 -18.28 -31.42 -8.39
CA GLY A 2 -18.01 -30.05 -8.80
C GLY A 2 -19.30 -29.22 -8.81
N ARG A 3 -19.43 -28.28 -7.88
CA ARG A 3 -20.42 -27.22 -8.02
C ARG A 3 -19.85 -26.22 -9.05
N HIS A 4 -20.37 -26.24 -10.27
CA HIS A 4 -20.07 -25.20 -11.24
C HIS A 4 -20.82 -23.92 -10.88
N ARG A 5 -20.09 -22.81 -10.74
CA ARG A 5 -20.66 -21.47 -10.64
C ARG A 5 -20.12 -20.62 -11.78
N THR A 6 -20.99 -19.97 -12.50
CA THR A 6 -20.64 -19.05 -13.58
C THR A 6 -20.89 -17.63 -13.11
N PHE A 7 -19.92 -16.77 -13.31
CA PHE A 7 -20.03 -15.34 -13.05
C PHE A 7 -19.84 -14.62 -14.37
N SER A 8 -20.71 -13.67 -14.66
CA SER A 8 -20.61 -12.82 -15.83
C SER A 8 -20.97 -11.40 -15.45
N ASN A 9 -20.30 -10.43 -16.05
CA ASN A 9 -20.58 -9.03 -15.83
C ASN A 9 -19.99 -8.19 -16.97
N PHE A 10 -20.23 -6.90 -16.93
CA PHE A 10 -19.80 -5.94 -17.92
C PHE A 10 -18.82 -4.92 -17.27
N THR A 11 -17.79 -4.50 -18.02
CA THR A 11 -16.83 -3.48 -17.58
C THR A 11 -16.78 -2.35 -18.58
N TYR A 12 -16.63 -1.12 -18.10
CA TYR A 12 -16.42 0.04 -18.96
C TYR A 12 -15.55 1.08 -18.24
N SER A 13 -14.93 1.95 -19.02
CA SER A 13 -14.22 3.11 -18.52
C SER A 13 -14.40 4.28 -19.51
N LEU A 14 -14.61 5.46 -18.95
CA LEU A 14 -14.68 6.72 -19.69
C LEU A 14 -13.77 7.71 -19.00
N GLY A 15 -12.89 8.34 -19.78
CA GLY A 15 -11.96 9.34 -19.28
C GLY A 15 -11.90 10.58 -20.15
N ALA A 16 -11.50 11.67 -19.54
CA ALA A 16 -11.20 12.92 -20.22
C ALA A 16 -9.86 13.47 -19.72
N HIS A 17 -9.11 14.07 -20.61
CA HIS A 17 -7.80 14.64 -20.37
C HIS A 17 -7.79 16.06 -20.91
N TYR A 18 -7.41 17.03 -20.08
CA TYR A 18 -7.42 18.44 -20.42
C TYR A 18 -6.10 19.12 -20.03
N HIS A 19 -5.40 19.64 -21.01
CA HIS A 19 -4.22 20.48 -20.80
C HIS A 19 -4.67 21.91 -20.56
N ALA A 20 -4.75 22.32 -19.29
CA ALA A 20 -5.13 23.67 -18.92
C ALA A 20 -4.03 24.68 -19.30
N THR A 21 -2.76 24.24 -19.22
CA THR A 21 -1.57 24.96 -19.70
C THR A 21 -0.53 23.93 -20.16
N ASP A 22 0.60 24.38 -20.71
CA ASP A 22 1.74 23.51 -21.06
C ASP A 22 2.31 22.74 -19.85
N ARG A 23 1.99 23.17 -18.65
CA ARG A 23 2.50 22.59 -17.38
C ARG A 23 1.43 21.96 -16.52
N LEU A 24 0.16 22.30 -16.73
CA LEU A 24 -0.96 21.85 -15.90
C LEU A 24 -1.91 20.97 -16.70
N THR A 25 -2.05 19.75 -16.25
CA THR A 25 -2.94 18.76 -16.84
C THR A 25 -3.97 18.30 -15.81
N LEU A 26 -5.22 18.26 -16.24
CA LEU A 26 -6.33 17.71 -15.48
C LEU A 26 -6.80 16.44 -16.19
N THR A 27 -6.98 15.37 -15.42
CA THR A 27 -7.49 14.09 -15.93
C THR A 27 -8.64 13.63 -15.06
N THR A 28 -9.70 13.15 -15.66
CA THR A 28 -10.77 12.49 -14.94
C THR A 28 -11.08 11.14 -15.59
N ASN A 29 -11.37 10.16 -14.78
CA ASN A 29 -11.77 8.84 -15.24
C ASN A 29 -12.86 8.27 -14.35
N PHE A 30 -13.91 7.74 -14.99
CA PHE A 30 -14.96 6.99 -14.32
C PHE A 30 -15.04 5.60 -14.94
N GLY A 31 -15.12 4.56 -14.12
CA GLY A 31 -15.20 3.19 -14.62
C GLY A 31 -15.93 2.25 -13.70
N LEU A 32 -16.43 1.18 -14.30
CA LEU A 32 -16.96 0.00 -13.64
C LEU A 32 -16.00 -1.17 -13.86
N ALA A 33 -15.53 -1.74 -12.79
CA ALA A 33 -14.81 -3.01 -12.76
C ALA A 33 -15.56 -4.02 -11.90
N TRP A 34 -15.34 -5.29 -12.15
CA TRP A 34 -15.91 -6.35 -11.34
C TRP A 34 -14.93 -7.50 -11.16
N ARG A 35 -15.16 -8.31 -10.15
CA ARG A 35 -14.49 -9.59 -9.96
C ARG A 35 -15.42 -10.66 -9.44
N ALA A 36 -15.20 -11.89 -9.85
CA ALA A 36 -15.81 -13.04 -9.19
C ALA A 36 -15.15 -13.30 -7.84
N PRO A 37 -15.87 -13.86 -6.87
CA PRO A 37 -15.26 -14.36 -5.65
C PRO A 37 -14.22 -15.44 -5.98
N HIS A 38 -13.08 -15.39 -5.29
CA HIS A 38 -12.08 -16.42 -5.40
C HIS A 38 -12.54 -17.73 -4.74
N VAL A 39 -12.07 -18.88 -5.23
CA VAL A 39 -12.42 -20.20 -4.66
C VAL A 39 -12.15 -20.27 -3.17
N PHE A 40 -11.06 -19.65 -2.72
CA PHE A 40 -10.70 -19.57 -1.31
C PHE A 40 -11.72 -18.74 -0.50
N GLU A 41 -12.22 -17.62 -1.04
CA GLU A 41 -13.24 -16.79 -0.40
C GLU A 41 -14.57 -17.52 -0.24
N LEU A 42 -14.89 -18.42 -1.18
CA LEU A 42 -16.12 -19.20 -1.18
C LEU A 42 -16.06 -20.43 -0.26
N TYR A 43 -14.93 -21.15 -0.26
CA TYR A 43 -14.89 -22.51 0.25
C TYR A 43 -13.79 -22.79 1.27
N SER A 44 -12.99 -21.79 1.69
CA SER A 44 -12.01 -22.01 2.75
C SER A 44 -12.70 -22.47 4.04
N ASN A 45 -12.11 -23.45 4.71
CA ASN A 45 -12.49 -23.89 6.03
C ASN A 45 -11.28 -24.58 6.67
N GLY A 46 -10.30 -23.78 7.08
CA GLY A 46 -9.05 -24.31 7.59
C GLY A 46 -8.16 -23.24 8.21
N ASN A 47 -7.10 -23.71 8.87
CA ASN A 47 -6.11 -22.85 9.48
C ASN A 47 -5.09 -22.35 8.46
N GLU A 48 -4.77 -21.08 8.54
CA GLU A 48 -3.72 -20.40 7.79
C GLU A 48 -2.52 -20.21 8.73
N LEU A 49 -1.55 -21.11 8.63
CA LEU A 49 -0.42 -21.18 9.57
C LEU A 49 0.44 -19.91 9.55
N GLY A 50 0.64 -19.30 8.36
CA GLY A 50 1.46 -18.12 8.21
C GLY A 50 0.94 -16.88 8.95
N THR A 51 -0.36 -16.82 9.23
CA THR A 51 -1.02 -15.71 9.95
C THR A 51 -1.63 -16.13 11.28
N GLY A 52 -1.52 -17.43 11.65
CA GLY A 52 -2.02 -17.95 12.93
C GLY A 52 -3.53 -17.79 13.11
N ARG A 53 -4.33 -18.02 12.06
CA ARG A 53 -5.79 -17.81 12.06
C ARG A 53 -6.52 -18.99 11.41
N PHE A 54 -7.78 -19.19 11.78
CA PHE A 54 -8.69 -20.09 11.07
C PHE A 54 -9.58 -19.27 10.14
N VAL A 55 -9.66 -19.64 8.88
CA VAL A 55 -10.39 -18.90 7.85
C VAL A 55 -11.59 -19.71 7.38
N ARG A 56 -12.76 -19.06 7.34
CA ARG A 56 -13.99 -19.64 6.83
C ARG A 56 -14.52 -18.82 5.66
N GLY A 57 -14.77 -19.45 4.54
CA GLY A 57 -15.40 -18.88 3.35
C GLY A 57 -16.90 -18.77 3.47
N ASP A 58 -17.51 -18.14 2.47
CA ASP A 58 -18.97 -18.09 2.30
C ASP A 58 -19.35 -18.44 0.85
N SER A 59 -19.91 -19.61 0.67
CA SER A 59 -20.31 -20.13 -0.65
C SER A 59 -21.50 -19.38 -1.29
N THR A 60 -22.15 -18.48 -0.58
CA THR A 60 -23.31 -17.69 -1.10
C THR A 60 -22.88 -16.40 -1.79
N MET A 61 -21.62 -16.00 -1.69
CA MET A 61 -21.11 -14.75 -2.26
C MET A 61 -21.41 -14.61 -3.76
N CYS A 62 -21.69 -13.39 -4.17
CA CYS A 62 -21.84 -12.97 -5.56
C CYS A 62 -20.67 -12.10 -6.03
N SER A 63 -20.67 -11.71 -7.31
CA SER A 63 -19.62 -10.86 -7.87
C SER A 63 -19.55 -9.49 -7.18
N GLU A 64 -18.35 -9.04 -6.91
CA GLU A 64 -18.05 -7.68 -6.47
C GLU A 64 -18.09 -6.73 -7.67
N ASN A 65 -18.71 -5.56 -7.52
CA ASN A 65 -18.81 -4.53 -8.54
C ASN A 65 -18.32 -3.20 -7.98
N SER A 66 -17.35 -2.60 -8.65
CA SER A 66 -16.67 -1.39 -8.23
C SER A 66 -16.88 -0.27 -9.24
N TYR A 67 -17.55 0.80 -8.82
CA TYR A 67 -17.71 2.05 -9.56
C TYR A 67 -16.70 3.05 -9.00
N LYS A 68 -15.71 3.43 -9.79
CA LYS A 68 -14.65 4.33 -9.33
C LYS A 68 -14.59 5.58 -10.21
N TRP A 69 -14.58 6.73 -9.56
CA TRP A 69 -14.31 8.02 -10.17
C TRP A 69 -13.02 8.57 -9.60
N VAL A 70 -12.10 8.96 -10.48
CA VAL A 70 -10.81 9.55 -10.15
C VAL A 70 -10.69 10.90 -10.84
N VAL A 71 -10.19 11.89 -10.12
CA VAL A 71 -9.77 13.18 -10.65
C VAL A 71 -8.31 13.38 -10.28
N SER A 72 -7.48 13.62 -11.28
CA SER A 72 -6.04 13.82 -11.15
C SER A 72 -5.67 15.22 -11.65
N THR A 73 -4.85 15.90 -10.87
CA THR A 73 -4.22 17.16 -11.26
C THR A 73 -2.71 16.94 -11.29
N GLU A 74 -2.08 17.27 -12.40
CA GLU A 74 -0.65 17.09 -12.58
C GLU A 74 -0.03 18.41 -13.06
N TYR A 75 0.97 18.88 -12.32
CA TYR A 75 1.79 20.04 -12.69
C TYR A 75 3.23 19.58 -12.92
N ARG A 76 3.81 19.95 -14.05
CA ARG A 76 5.19 19.61 -14.42
C ARG A 76 5.99 20.85 -14.82
N SER A 77 7.16 20.98 -14.20
CA SER A 77 8.16 21.97 -14.59
C SER A 77 9.57 21.41 -14.37
N THR A 78 10.58 22.19 -14.71
CA THR A 78 11.99 21.77 -14.47
C THR A 78 12.35 21.65 -12.99
N VAL A 79 11.66 22.42 -12.12
CA VAL A 79 11.95 22.51 -10.68
C VAL A 79 10.92 21.73 -9.85
N LEU A 80 9.67 21.66 -10.30
CA LEU A 80 8.57 21.12 -9.52
C LEU A 80 7.71 20.20 -10.38
N ASP A 81 7.58 18.94 -9.95
CA ASP A 81 6.53 18.04 -10.40
C ASP A 81 5.60 17.77 -9.22
N ALA A 82 4.31 17.95 -9.42
CA ALA A 82 3.30 17.72 -8.41
C ALA A 82 2.11 16.98 -9.00
N ARG A 83 1.63 15.96 -8.30
CA ARG A 83 0.42 15.21 -8.67
C ARG A 83 -0.48 15.06 -7.45
N LEU A 84 -1.75 15.33 -7.65
CA LEU A 84 -2.82 15.13 -6.69
C LEU A 84 -3.90 14.28 -7.34
N ASP A 85 -4.17 13.13 -6.75
CA ASP A 85 -5.26 12.24 -7.14
C ASP A 85 -6.31 12.24 -6.04
N ALA A 86 -7.56 12.55 -6.38
CA ALA A 86 -8.72 12.37 -5.49
C ALA A 86 -9.66 11.34 -6.11
N TYR A 87 -10.19 10.44 -5.30
CA TYR A 87 -11.08 9.41 -5.82
C TYR A 87 -12.24 9.10 -4.89
N LEU A 88 -13.35 8.71 -5.53
CA LEU A 88 -14.54 8.16 -4.91
C LEU A 88 -14.81 6.79 -5.53
N GLN A 89 -15.15 5.82 -4.72
CA GLN A 89 -15.38 4.45 -5.18
C GLN A 89 -16.54 3.84 -4.39
N TRP A 90 -17.56 3.40 -5.11
CA TRP A 90 -18.68 2.64 -4.57
C TRP A 90 -18.48 1.19 -4.95
N VAL A 91 -18.42 0.32 -3.96
CA VAL A 91 -18.25 -1.12 -4.20
C VAL A 91 -19.46 -1.85 -3.66
N LYS A 92 -20.21 -2.51 -4.55
CA LYS A 92 -21.28 -3.42 -4.19
C LYS A 92 -20.70 -4.81 -3.95
N HIS A 93 -21.15 -5.45 -2.89
CA HIS A 93 -20.73 -6.79 -2.51
C HIS A 93 -19.21 -6.90 -2.31
N TYR A 94 -18.58 -5.88 -1.69
CA TYR A 94 -17.17 -5.88 -1.35
C TYR A 94 -16.83 -7.09 -0.49
N ILE A 95 -15.86 -7.89 -0.93
CA ILE A 95 -15.45 -9.13 -0.27
C ILE A 95 -14.25 -8.83 0.64
N TYR A 96 -14.38 -9.15 1.91
CA TYR A 96 -13.31 -9.00 2.89
C TYR A 96 -13.41 -10.10 3.95
N ASP A 97 -12.31 -10.39 4.61
CA ASP A 97 -12.30 -11.26 5.78
C ASP A 97 -12.34 -10.41 7.06
N ARG A 98 -13.21 -10.78 7.95
CA ARG A 98 -13.42 -10.10 9.23
C ARG A 98 -13.04 -11.01 10.38
N PRO A 99 -12.22 -10.54 11.34
CA PRO A 99 -12.04 -11.26 12.58
C PRO A 99 -13.34 -11.32 13.38
N MET A 100 -13.70 -12.52 13.82
CA MET A 100 -14.87 -12.78 14.65
C MET A 100 -14.43 -12.73 16.11
N LYS A 101 -14.54 -11.55 16.70
CA LYS A 101 -14.04 -11.30 18.07
C LYS A 101 -14.65 -12.25 19.10
N GLY A 102 -13.77 -12.94 19.83
CA GLY A 102 -14.19 -13.92 20.84
C GLY A 102 -14.51 -15.32 20.28
N GLU A 103 -14.45 -15.50 18.96
CA GLU A 103 -14.66 -16.81 18.33
C GLU A 103 -13.32 -17.47 17.99
N TYR A 104 -13.17 -18.73 18.40
CA TYR A 104 -11.98 -19.52 18.17
C TYR A 104 -12.37 -20.90 17.62
N VAL A 105 -11.51 -21.46 16.79
CA VAL A 105 -11.65 -22.82 16.26
C VAL A 105 -10.45 -23.65 16.70
N THR A 106 -10.73 -24.79 17.36
CA THR A 106 -9.71 -25.74 17.77
C THR A 106 -9.62 -26.85 16.73
N VAL A 107 -8.41 -27.05 16.25
CA VAL A 107 -8.04 -28.15 15.33
C VAL A 107 -6.83 -28.90 15.94
N ILE A 108 -6.40 -30.00 15.31
CA ILE A 108 -5.28 -30.81 15.79
C ILE A 108 -4.00 -30.00 16.03
N SER A 109 -3.76 -28.98 15.19
CA SER A 109 -2.56 -28.12 15.26
C SER A 109 -2.65 -26.97 16.27
N GLY A 110 -3.80 -26.77 16.92
CA GLY A 110 -3.98 -25.70 17.92
C GLY A 110 -5.32 -24.99 17.85
N THR A 111 -5.45 -23.94 18.67
CA THR A 111 -6.65 -23.08 18.71
C THR A 111 -6.33 -21.73 18.05
N TYR A 112 -7.15 -21.36 17.08
CA TYR A 112 -6.94 -20.19 16.24
C TYR A 112 -8.13 -19.24 16.28
N PRO A 113 -7.95 -17.91 16.24
CA PRO A 113 -9.04 -16.96 16.09
C PRO A 113 -9.72 -17.17 14.74
N LEU A 114 -11.06 -17.09 14.73
CA LEU A 114 -11.86 -17.22 13.51
C LEU A 114 -11.88 -15.93 12.71
N PHE A 115 -11.63 -16.06 11.41
CA PHE A 115 -11.86 -15.03 10.39
C PHE A 115 -12.90 -15.54 9.41
N GLN A 116 -13.94 -14.74 9.19
CA GLN A 116 -15.04 -15.09 8.29
C GLN A 116 -14.98 -14.18 7.07
N TYR A 117 -14.97 -14.75 5.87
CA TYR A 117 -15.22 -13.99 4.65
C TYR A 117 -16.66 -13.51 4.62
N MET A 118 -16.86 -12.25 4.25
CA MET A 118 -18.13 -11.55 4.24
C MET A 118 -18.24 -10.65 3.02
N GLN A 119 -19.48 -10.28 2.67
CA GLN A 119 -19.75 -9.25 1.68
C GLN A 119 -20.55 -8.10 2.28
N THR A 120 -20.20 -6.88 1.89
CA THR A 120 -20.94 -5.66 2.27
C THR A 120 -20.81 -4.61 1.17
N ASP A 121 -21.74 -3.68 1.09
CA ASP A 121 -21.61 -2.51 0.22
C ASP A 121 -20.74 -1.46 0.91
N VAL A 122 -19.78 -0.90 0.17
CA VAL A 122 -18.74 -0.02 0.72
C VAL A 122 -18.63 1.25 -0.09
N PHE A 123 -18.42 2.35 0.61
CA PHE A 123 -17.98 3.61 0.06
C PHE A 123 -16.54 3.90 0.46
N ILE A 124 -15.67 4.01 -0.53
CA ILE A 124 -14.24 4.32 -0.38
C ILE A 124 -13.99 5.70 -0.98
N ARG A 125 -13.19 6.50 -0.30
CA ARG A 125 -12.69 7.77 -0.80
C ARG A 125 -11.25 7.94 -0.37
N GLY A 126 -10.47 8.63 -1.18
CA GLY A 126 -9.07 8.84 -0.84
C GLY A 126 -8.46 10.00 -1.60
N ILE A 127 -7.30 10.39 -1.09
CA ILE A 127 -6.45 11.43 -1.65
C ILE A 127 -5.03 10.91 -1.62
N ASP A 128 -4.36 10.94 -2.77
CA ASP A 128 -2.95 10.61 -2.93
C ASP A 128 -2.22 11.85 -3.45
N PHE A 129 -1.05 12.13 -2.90
CA PHE A 129 -0.23 13.27 -3.27
C PHE A 129 1.21 12.82 -3.49
N ASP A 130 1.79 13.24 -4.62
CA ASP A 130 3.18 13.04 -5.00
C ASP A 130 3.79 14.39 -5.41
N LEU A 131 4.90 14.77 -4.81
CA LEU A 131 5.59 16.02 -5.10
C LEU A 131 7.08 15.78 -5.17
N ARG A 132 7.70 16.22 -6.26
CA ARG A 132 9.15 16.26 -6.46
C ARG A 132 9.62 17.67 -6.67
N LEU A 133 10.51 18.11 -5.84
CA LEU A 133 11.11 19.45 -5.90
C LEU A 133 12.61 19.31 -6.17
N ARG A 134 13.08 19.97 -7.24
CA ARG A 134 14.49 19.99 -7.67
C ARG A 134 15.01 21.43 -7.65
N PRO A 135 15.31 21.98 -6.48
CA PRO A 135 15.79 23.38 -6.37
C PRO A 135 17.17 23.58 -7.01
N LEU A 136 17.95 22.51 -7.05
CA LEU A 136 19.27 22.43 -7.68
C LEU A 136 19.37 21.11 -8.45
N SER A 137 20.19 21.06 -9.48
CA SER A 137 20.39 19.85 -10.30
C SER A 137 20.92 18.65 -9.49
N ALA A 138 21.59 18.91 -8.38
CA ALA A 138 22.13 17.89 -7.50
C ALA A 138 21.21 17.49 -6.34
N ILE A 139 20.08 18.17 -6.13
CA ILE A 139 19.17 17.96 -4.98
C ILE A 139 17.76 17.70 -5.46
N GLU A 140 17.21 16.57 -5.04
CA GLU A 140 15.80 16.24 -5.20
C GLU A 140 15.17 15.99 -3.82
N TYR A 141 14.05 16.66 -3.55
CA TYR A 141 13.19 16.37 -2.41
C TYR A 141 11.88 15.79 -2.90
N HIS A 142 11.52 14.61 -2.43
CA HIS A 142 10.33 13.88 -2.85
C HIS A 142 9.42 13.61 -1.66
N ILE A 143 8.12 13.88 -1.82
CA ILE A 143 7.07 13.60 -0.84
C ILE A 143 6.01 12.75 -1.50
N VAL A 144 5.64 11.64 -0.83
CA VAL A 144 4.48 10.84 -1.20
C VAL A 144 3.60 10.69 0.02
N SER A 145 2.32 11.06 -0.08
CA SER A 145 1.35 10.88 0.99
C SER A 145 0.08 10.25 0.49
N SER A 146 -0.59 9.51 1.36
CA SER A 146 -1.85 8.84 1.05
C SER A 146 -2.77 8.85 2.24
N MET A 147 -4.05 9.12 1.99
CA MET A 147 -5.11 9.06 2.97
C MET A 147 -6.36 8.41 2.37
N ILE A 148 -6.86 7.36 3.00
CA ILE A 148 -8.01 6.60 2.53
C ILE A 148 -9.03 6.43 3.67
N TRP A 149 -10.30 6.49 3.31
CA TRP A 149 -11.45 6.19 4.15
C TRP A 149 -12.29 5.10 3.47
N ALA A 150 -12.71 4.12 4.21
CA ALA A 150 -13.59 3.06 3.71
C ALA A 150 -14.62 2.70 4.77
N ASN A 151 -15.88 2.89 4.43
CA ASN A 151 -17.02 2.65 5.32
C ASN A 151 -18.03 1.74 4.65
N GLU A 152 -18.64 0.86 5.45
CA GLU A 152 -19.85 0.17 5.03
C GLU A 152 -20.95 1.19 4.75
N THR A 153 -21.64 1.08 3.62
CA THR A 153 -22.65 2.05 3.21
C THR A 153 -23.86 2.05 4.15
N ARG A 154 -24.25 0.88 4.65
CA ARG A 154 -25.46 0.70 5.46
C ARG A 154 -25.25 1.04 6.93
N THR A 155 -24.16 0.56 7.52
CA THR A 155 -23.89 0.69 8.96
C THR A 155 -22.99 1.87 9.30
N HIS A 156 -22.34 2.45 8.30
CA HIS A 156 -21.26 3.45 8.40
C HIS A 156 -20.05 3.01 9.22
N ASN A 157 -19.96 1.73 9.57
CA ASN A 157 -18.79 1.17 10.23
C ASN A 157 -17.55 1.24 9.34
N TYR A 158 -16.40 1.46 9.96
CA TYR A 158 -15.12 1.38 9.25
C TYR A 158 -14.78 -0.05 8.92
N LEU A 159 -14.26 -0.27 7.72
CA LEU A 159 -13.70 -1.57 7.33
C LEU A 159 -12.41 -1.86 8.11
N PRO A 160 -12.14 -3.13 8.43
CA PRO A 160 -10.88 -3.53 9.02
C PRO A 160 -9.72 -3.38 8.01
N TYR A 161 -8.50 -3.25 8.52
CA TYR A 161 -7.23 -3.23 7.76
C TYR A 161 -7.12 -2.12 6.69
N ILE A 162 -7.89 -1.05 6.81
CA ILE A 162 -7.73 0.13 5.95
C ILE A 162 -6.51 0.92 6.43
N PRO A 163 -5.57 1.28 5.55
CA PRO A 163 -4.39 2.03 5.94
C PRO A 163 -4.73 3.36 6.61
N SER A 164 -3.97 3.74 7.63
CA SER A 164 -3.99 5.09 8.18
C SER A 164 -3.27 6.07 7.28
N PHE A 165 -3.40 7.37 7.56
CA PHE A 165 -2.61 8.39 6.90
C PHE A 165 -1.12 8.06 6.99
N ARG A 166 -0.44 8.17 5.86
CA ARG A 166 1.00 7.98 5.75
C ARG A 166 1.63 9.05 4.87
N ILE A 167 2.84 9.42 5.23
CA ILE A 167 3.67 10.33 4.45
C ILE A 167 5.11 9.80 4.44
N ASN A 168 5.69 9.76 3.26
CA ASN A 168 7.08 9.41 3.04
C ASN A 168 7.79 10.65 2.50
N HIS A 169 8.95 10.94 3.04
CA HIS A 169 9.84 11.98 2.57
C HIS A 169 11.16 11.34 2.15
N SER A 170 11.74 11.83 1.08
CA SER A 170 13.14 11.53 0.78
C SER A 170 13.85 12.78 0.29
N LEU A 171 15.11 12.88 0.65
CA LEU A 171 16.03 13.90 0.20
C LEU A 171 17.24 13.23 -0.43
N THR A 172 17.37 13.37 -1.75
CA THR A 172 18.45 12.79 -2.54
C THR A 172 19.44 13.87 -2.92
N TYR A 173 20.71 13.58 -2.70
CA TYR A 173 21.84 14.38 -3.17
C TYR A 173 22.67 13.59 -4.16
N THR A 174 22.81 14.11 -5.38
CA THR A 174 23.55 13.50 -6.48
C THR A 174 24.63 14.47 -6.95
N PRO A 175 25.86 14.45 -6.35
CA PRO A 175 26.93 15.32 -6.75
C PRO A 175 27.42 14.97 -8.16
N HIS A 176 27.76 16.00 -8.93
CA HIS A 176 28.40 15.83 -10.23
C HIS A 176 29.90 15.66 -10.01
N LEU A 177 30.38 14.43 -9.97
CA LEU A 177 31.78 14.11 -9.86
C LEU A 177 32.35 13.66 -11.21
N SER A 178 33.56 14.11 -11.51
CA SER A 178 34.36 13.62 -12.64
C SER A 178 35.38 12.60 -12.16
N GLY A 179 35.68 11.59 -12.99
CA GLY A 179 36.67 10.58 -12.69
C GLY A 179 36.19 9.15 -12.87
N LYS A 180 36.82 8.20 -12.18
CA LYS A 180 36.47 6.77 -12.28
C LYS A 180 35.14 6.45 -11.55
N ALA A 181 34.90 7.11 -10.43
CA ALA A 181 33.60 7.02 -9.73
C ALA A 181 32.63 7.99 -10.39
N PHE A 182 31.45 7.52 -10.76
CA PHE A 182 30.42 8.35 -11.38
C PHE A 182 29.05 7.97 -10.83
N ALA A 183 28.05 8.88 -11.04
CA ALA A 183 26.71 8.76 -10.52
C ALA A 183 26.62 8.43 -9.01
N PRO A 184 27.46 9.00 -8.14
CA PRO A 184 27.29 8.83 -6.71
C PRO A 184 26.03 9.55 -6.26
N TRP A 185 25.32 8.96 -5.30
CA TRP A 185 24.16 9.58 -4.68
C TRP A 185 23.99 9.08 -3.25
N ILE A 186 23.32 9.91 -2.46
CA ILE A 186 22.90 9.58 -1.10
C ILE A 186 21.45 10.04 -0.92
N GLU A 187 20.62 9.23 -0.27
CA GLU A 187 19.24 9.53 0.03
C GLU A 187 18.94 9.29 1.50
N VAL A 188 18.34 10.29 2.13
CA VAL A 188 17.76 10.16 3.48
C VAL A 188 16.27 10.01 3.33
N LYS A 189 15.71 8.99 3.98
CA LYS A 189 14.29 8.67 3.95
C LYS A 189 13.66 8.82 5.33
N HIS A 190 12.43 9.32 5.35
CA HIS A 190 11.59 9.35 6.53
C HIS A 190 10.19 8.90 6.16
N ARG A 191 9.65 7.96 6.93
CA ARG A 191 8.26 7.51 6.84
C ARG A 191 7.56 7.81 8.15
N PHE A 192 6.45 8.55 8.08
CA PHE A 192 5.53 8.71 9.19
C PHE A 192 4.22 7.99 8.85
N VAL A 193 3.71 7.22 9.83
CA VAL A 193 2.41 6.56 9.76
C VAL A 193 1.61 6.96 11.00
N ALA A 194 0.45 7.55 10.77
CA ALA A 194 -0.43 7.97 11.86
C ALA A 194 -1.12 6.76 12.51
N ARG A 195 -1.49 6.88 13.77
CA ARG A 195 -2.37 5.91 14.41
C ARG A 195 -3.70 5.81 13.66
N GLN A 196 -4.16 4.59 13.37
CA GLN A 196 -5.48 4.41 12.77
C GLN A 196 -6.57 4.69 13.80
N THR A 197 -7.26 5.81 13.65
CA THR A 197 -8.40 6.18 14.50
C THR A 197 -9.76 5.75 13.92
N ARG A 198 -9.74 5.40 12.61
CA ARG A 198 -10.93 4.97 11.85
C ARG A 198 -10.97 3.45 11.78
N PHE A 199 -11.30 2.82 12.89
CA PHE A 199 -11.48 1.37 12.95
C PHE A 199 -12.62 1.03 13.91
N ASN A 200 -13.20 -0.16 13.73
CA ASN A 200 -14.24 -0.68 14.60
C ASN A 200 -13.62 -1.71 15.55
N ALA A 201 -13.52 -1.37 16.84
CA ALA A 201 -12.97 -2.24 17.86
C ALA A 201 -13.77 -3.55 18.05
N ALA A 202 -15.04 -3.59 17.63
CA ALA A 202 -15.86 -4.79 17.67
C ALA A 202 -15.51 -5.79 16.54
N SER A 203 -14.90 -5.31 15.46
CA SER A 203 -14.47 -6.12 14.32
C SER A 203 -12.95 -6.29 14.25
N ASP A 204 -12.26 -6.21 15.37
CA ASP A 204 -10.82 -6.45 15.47
C ASP A 204 -10.54 -7.36 16.69
N LEU A 205 -9.48 -8.19 16.60
CA LEU A 205 -9.07 -9.05 17.72
C LEU A 205 -8.58 -8.24 18.90
N ILE A 206 -7.97 -7.07 18.63
CA ILE A 206 -7.47 -6.13 19.66
C ILE A 206 -8.32 -4.86 19.61
N ALA A 207 -8.77 -4.39 20.79
CA ALA A 207 -9.66 -3.24 20.91
C ALA A 207 -9.02 -1.88 20.63
N TYR A 208 -7.74 -1.83 20.23
CA TYR A 208 -7.01 -0.60 19.93
C TYR A 208 -6.10 -0.77 18.72
N ALA A 209 -5.96 0.30 17.94
CA ALA A 209 -5.01 0.34 16.83
C ALA A 209 -3.57 0.60 17.34
N PRO A 210 -2.55 0.11 16.61
CA PRO A 210 -1.17 0.44 16.90
C PRO A 210 -0.92 1.94 17.00
N ALA A 211 0.08 2.35 17.78
CA ALA A 211 0.51 3.73 17.88
C ALA A 211 1.05 4.24 16.54
N SER A 212 1.07 5.56 16.37
CA SER A 212 1.80 6.20 15.27
C SER A 212 3.30 5.95 15.40
N TYR A 213 4.00 5.95 14.28
CA TYR A 213 5.44 5.75 14.28
C TYR A 213 6.13 6.52 13.15
N SER A 214 7.42 6.77 13.35
CA SER A 214 8.34 7.31 12.35
C SER A 214 9.50 6.36 12.15
N LEU A 215 9.85 6.10 10.89
CA LEU A 215 11.01 5.32 10.50
C LEU A 215 11.94 6.18 9.67
N PHE A 216 13.23 6.04 9.91
CA PHE A 216 14.27 6.70 9.13
C PHE A 216 15.10 5.66 8.39
N GLY A 217 15.47 5.98 7.15
CA GLY A 217 16.31 5.17 6.29
C GLY A 217 17.41 6.01 5.66
N LEU A 218 18.45 5.33 5.25
CA LEU A 218 19.59 5.90 4.52
C LEU A 218 19.92 4.97 3.36
N GLU A 219 20.07 5.54 2.18
CA GLU A 219 20.57 4.81 1.01
C GLU A 219 21.72 5.58 0.38
N ALA A 220 22.68 4.86 -0.17
CA ALA A 220 23.77 5.45 -0.94
C ALA A 220 24.19 4.48 -2.03
N GLY A 221 24.60 5.03 -3.15
CA GLY A 221 25.07 4.24 -4.27
C GLY A 221 26.08 4.98 -5.11
N THR A 222 26.89 4.23 -5.86
CA THR A 222 27.80 4.79 -6.85
C THR A 222 28.16 3.71 -7.87
N GLU A 223 28.69 4.15 -8.99
CA GLU A 223 29.24 3.30 -10.03
C GLU A 223 30.72 3.62 -10.23
N TRP A 224 31.54 2.63 -10.47
CA TRP A 224 32.94 2.77 -10.85
C TRP A 224 33.18 2.18 -12.22
N ARG A 225 33.64 3.01 -13.13
CA ARG A 225 34.10 2.55 -14.43
C ARG A 225 35.52 1.96 -14.29
N ILE A 226 35.63 0.65 -14.40
CA ILE A 226 36.91 -0.07 -14.33
C ILE A 226 37.62 0.11 -15.67
N ASP A 227 36.90 -0.15 -16.78
CA ASP A 227 37.35 0.07 -18.14
C ASP A 227 36.17 0.41 -19.07
N THR A 228 36.33 0.32 -20.39
CA THR A 228 35.31 0.69 -21.37
C THR A 228 34.10 -0.25 -21.39
N HIS A 229 34.22 -1.47 -20.86
CA HIS A 229 33.18 -2.50 -20.87
C HIS A 229 32.72 -2.84 -19.45
N ASN A 230 33.59 -2.68 -18.45
CA ASN A 230 33.35 -3.12 -17.09
C ASN A 230 32.99 -1.97 -16.15
N THR A 231 31.83 -2.09 -15.51
CA THR A 231 31.35 -1.17 -14.49
C THR A 231 31.00 -1.94 -13.22
N LEU A 232 31.54 -1.52 -12.09
CA LEU A 232 31.20 -2.01 -10.76
C LEU A 232 30.19 -1.04 -10.14
N SER A 233 29.05 -1.52 -9.70
CA SER A 233 28.07 -0.75 -8.91
C SER A 233 28.06 -1.22 -7.47
N LEU A 234 27.98 -0.25 -6.55
CA LEU A 234 27.83 -0.49 -5.13
C LEU A 234 26.62 0.27 -4.63
N PHE A 235 25.76 -0.45 -3.92
CA PHE A 235 24.57 0.12 -3.29
C PHE A 235 24.45 -0.38 -1.86
N VAL A 236 24.23 0.54 -0.93
CA VAL A 236 24.00 0.29 0.49
C VAL A 236 22.66 0.86 0.88
N SER A 237 21.84 0.10 1.56
CA SER A 237 20.60 0.59 2.18
C SER A 237 20.53 0.21 3.65
N ALA A 238 20.01 1.12 4.46
CA ALA A 238 19.72 0.91 5.86
C ALA A 238 18.30 1.41 6.14
N ASP A 239 17.38 0.50 6.40
CA ASP A 239 16.01 0.81 6.77
C ASP A 239 15.83 0.75 8.29
N ASN A 240 14.91 1.55 8.83
CA ASN A 240 14.67 1.65 10.27
C ASN A 240 15.97 1.78 11.09
N ILE A 241 16.81 2.75 10.72
CA ILE A 241 18.19 2.91 11.28
C ILE A 241 18.21 3.04 12.80
N PHE A 242 17.15 3.56 13.42
CA PHE A 242 17.02 3.69 14.88
C PHE A 242 16.46 2.45 15.55
N ASN A 243 16.22 1.37 14.80
CA ASN A 243 15.65 0.11 15.28
C ASN A 243 14.36 0.31 16.09
N LYS A 244 13.48 1.19 15.58
CA LYS A 244 12.20 1.47 16.21
C LYS A 244 11.30 0.24 16.16
N GLU A 245 10.77 -0.18 17.28
CA GLU A 245 9.71 -1.18 17.33
C GLU A 245 8.37 -0.55 16.93
N TYR A 246 7.68 -1.19 15.99
CA TYR A 246 6.38 -0.72 15.48
C TYR A 246 5.53 -1.89 15.01
N LYS A 247 4.26 -1.62 14.82
CA LYS A 247 3.28 -2.54 14.22
C LYS A 247 2.49 -1.79 13.14
N GLU A 248 2.53 -2.29 11.92
CA GLU A 248 1.69 -1.76 10.84
C GLU A 248 0.24 -2.22 11.05
N TYR A 249 -0.73 -1.29 11.03
CA TYR A 249 -2.14 -1.64 11.24
C TYR A 249 -2.67 -2.65 10.22
N THR A 250 -2.19 -2.60 8.99
CA THR A 250 -2.59 -3.49 7.91
C THR A 250 -1.91 -4.86 7.94
N ASN A 251 -0.85 -5.01 8.76
CA ASN A 251 -0.17 -6.29 8.92
C ASN A 251 -0.99 -7.24 9.79
N ARG A 252 -1.40 -8.36 9.25
CA ARG A 252 -2.19 -9.36 9.98
C ARG A 252 -1.40 -10.10 11.05
N ALA A 253 -0.06 -10.13 10.94
CA ALA A 253 0.81 -10.69 11.97
C ALA A 253 1.00 -9.76 13.18
N ARG A 254 0.50 -8.51 13.14
CA ARG A 254 0.61 -7.52 14.23
C ARG A 254 0.05 -7.98 15.57
N TYR A 255 -0.81 -8.98 15.56
CA TYR A 255 -1.35 -9.58 16.78
C TYR A 255 -0.31 -10.34 17.58
N TYR A 256 0.73 -10.85 16.91
CA TYR A 256 1.72 -11.75 17.46
C TYR A 256 3.14 -11.17 17.48
N ALA A 257 3.48 -10.33 16.50
CA ALA A 257 4.84 -9.85 16.31
C ALA A 257 4.86 -8.35 15.95
N HIS A 258 6.00 -7.71 16.19
CA HIS A 258 6.34 -6.43 15.59
C HIS A 258 6.76 -6.61 14.12
N ASP A 259 6.70 -5.54 13.36
CA ASP A 259 7.27 -5.48 12.03
C ASP A 259 8.81 -5.45 12.10
N LEU A 260 9.45 -5.54 10.93
CA LEU A 260 10.91 -5.66 10.81
C LEU A 260 11.63 -4.51 11.53
N GLY A 261 12.62 -4.85 12.34
CA GLY A 261 13.56 -3.92 12.93
C GLY A 261 14.51 -3.30 11.89
N ARG A 262 15.71 -2.93 12.33
CA ARG A 262 16.75 -2.42 11.43
C ARG A 262 17.14 -3.48 10.41
N ASP A 263 17.19 -3.08 9.14
CA ASP A 263 17.65 -3.90 8.03
C ASP A 263 18.75 -3.16 7.28
N ILE A 264 19.90 -3.80 7.09
CA ILE A 264 21.04 -3.24 6.38
C ILE A 264 21.39 -4.20 5.24
N ARG A 265 21.43 -3.68 4.02
CA ARG A 265 21.75 -4.45 2.82
C ARG A 265 22.90 -3.81 2.06
N LEU A 266 23.79 -4.66 1.58
CA LEU A 266 24.85 -4.31 0.63
C LEU A 266 24.59 -5.06 -0.67
N THR A 267 24.51 -4.33 -1.76
CA THR A 267 24.38 -4.89 -3.11
C THR A 267 25.59 -4.50 -3.95
N ILE A 268 26.22 -5.48 -4.55
CA ILE A 268 27.36 -5.31 -5.46
C ILE A 268 26.89 -5.83 -6.81
N GLY A 269 26.97 -5.00 -7.84
CA GLY A 269 26.65 -5.35 -9.21
C GLY A 269 27.88 -5.23 -10.11
N TRP A 270 28.00 -6.13 -11.07
CA TRP A 270 29.03 -6.08 -12.09
C TRP A 270 28.38 -6.14 -13.46
N LYS A 271 28.64 -5.15 -14.28
CA LYS A 271 28.23 -5.07 -15.67
C LYS A 271 29.47 -5.22 -16.54
N PHE A 272 29.42 -6.16 -17.49
CA PHE A 272 30.46 -6.46 -18.43
C PHE A 272 29.94 -6.46 -19.88
#